data_7c12653c28ef1cba619531aa9fc777ee
#
_entry.id   7c12653c28ef1cba619531aa9fc777ee
#
_cell.length_a   1.000
_cell.length_b   1.000
_cell.length_c   1.000
_cell.angle_alpha   90.00
_cell.angle_beta   90.00
_cell.angle_gamma   90.00
#
_symmetry.space_group_name_H-M   'P 1'
#
loop_
_entity.id
_entity.type
_entity.pdbx_description
1 polymer ?
#
loop_
_entity_poly.entity_id
_entity_poly.type
_entity_poly.pdbx_seq_one_letter_code
_entity_poly.pdbx_strand_id
1 'polypeptide(L)'
;MAAALYFQEASPAQRLPEKPNPNRKTPMDKLRLALLPLLLLPAVCRADDDDDSRRRLLEEGGRQMRQYRDSSWLGDAAPAEAQVHENEGYISVNGQIYQVGGSKEELETALYYALNLRQWHKVKQFAARYAALPGHKPALLHLAEGLQAREQGNLAQAVRSLKTAAEEDPANARIALELGRAYTEDNQNREAAAQFSRVFGSGIPEETKAVVARYLEEIGKRSRWHGQISLGYGYNSNINQANGSTECVWQIGGMCLMERQLPKAVSSPLANFSASAAKTLPLSGHHGLHLRGLAYGTHYRHKDPQSNIQPDYSYYNGTLSAGYDYADARNHFSLLPYFEYDFRNGHTQYRAWGADADWSRTITPRWRINARAGAKRYHYSGGSKTYYADYSQYELGAGAEFSLTPSAGLFANLDATRRKYPSDVSSSYEYAARLGAYKLFGNGIYLNGLLLHRRSLYDAAGFLSDGERRQDKQAVAIVAAGWRRPKGITPELRFRRTVARSNSVYYRYRQNEVLLSLRYQF
;
A
#
# COMPACT_ATOMS: atom_id res chain seq x y z
N MET A 1 -30.99 5.78 -2.70
CA MET A 1 -31.44 4.89 -3.79
C MET A 1 -32.95 4.70 -3.85
N ALA A 2 -33.66 4.86 -2.75
CA ALA A 2 -35.12 4.70 -2.71
C ALA A 2 -35.95 5.73 -3.52
N ALA A 3 -35.38 6.88 -3.85
CA ALA A 3 -36.14 7.97 -4.49
C ALA A 3 -36.14 7.99 -6.02
N ALA A 4 -35.33 7.15 -6.64
CA ALA A 4 -35.18 7.20 -8.11
C ALA A 4 -36.25 6.43 -8.89
N LEU A 5 -37.02 5.58 -8.24
CA LEU A 5 -38.01 4.73 -8.92
C LEU A 5 -39.43 5.30 -9.00
N TYR A 6 -39.67 6.47 -8.42
CA TYR A 6 -41.00 7.08 -8.42
C TYR A 6 -41.29 7.99 -9.64
N PHE A 7 -40.38 8.11 -10.59
CA PHE A 7 -40.55 9.00 -11.75
C PHE A 7 -40.62 8.29 -13.11
N GLN A 8 -40.83 6.98 -13.18
CA GLN A 8 -40.78 6.28 -14.46
C GLN A 8 -42.12 5.69 -14.95
N GLU A 9 -43.26 6.09 -14.36
CA GLU A 9 -44.56 5.75 -14.93
C GLU A 9 -45.42 7.02 -15.13
N ALA A 10 -45.19 7.74 -16.17
CA ALA A 10 -46.20 8.60 -16.83
C ALA A 10 -45.72 8.89 -18.25
N SER A 11 -46.10 8.03 -19.19
CA SER A 11 -46.07 8.29 -20.63
C SER A 11 -47.45 8.77 -21.10
N PRO A 12 -47.52 9.67 -22.07
CA PRO A 12 -48.64 10.57 -22.27
C PRO A 12 -49.69 10.04 -23.25
N ALA A 13 -50.96 10.13 -22.89
CA ALA A 13 -52.03 10.13 -23.88
C ALA A 13 -53.13 11.12 -23.50
N GLN A 14 -53.09 12.19 -24.22
CA GLN A 14 -54.22 13.02 -24.69
C GLN A 14 -55.43 13.29 -23.79
N ARG A 15 -55.60 14.56 -23.35
CA ARG A 15 -56.73 15.44 -23.69
C ARG A 15 -56.46 16.87 -23.24
N LEU A 16 -56.77 17.84 -24.13
CA LEU A 16 -56.62 19.28 -23.92
C LEU A 16 -57.62 19.82 -22.89
N PRO A 17 -57.32 20.97 -22.23
CA PRO A 17 -57.88 21.35 -20.94
C PRO A 17 -58.99 22.40 -21.06
N GLU A 18 -59.91 22.32 -20.12
CA GLU A 18 -60.75 23.49 -19.74
C GLU A 18 -59.93 24.43 -18.84
N LYS A 19 -60.09 25.73 -19.07
CA LYS A 19 -59.41 26.82 -18.37
C LYS A 19 -59.84 26.88 -16.90
N PRO A 20 -58.95 26.89 -15.94
CA PRO A 20 -59.30 27.15 -14.54
C PRO A 20 -59.38 28.64 -14.24
N ASN A 21 -60.38 29.00 -13.47
CA ASN A 21 -60.68 30.32 -12.93
C ASN A 21 -59.56 30.78 -11.97
N PRO A 22 -59.05 32.04 -12.05
CA PRO A 22 -57.82 32.45 -11.38
C PRO A 22 -58.02 33.08 -9.98
N ASN A 23 -58.80 32.50 -9.09
CA ASN A 23 -58.89 33.01 -7.75
C ASN A 23 -59.22 31.90 -6.73
N ARG A 24 -58.18 31.27 -6.18
CA ARG A 24 -58.02 30.75 -4.80
C ARG A 24 -56.79 29.84 -4.71
N LYS A 25 -55.64 30.41 -4.48
CA LYS A 25 -54.50 29.64 -3.92
C LYS A 25 -54.35 29.97 -2.44
N THR A 26 -54.70 29.03 -1.60
CA THR A 26 -54.45 29.11 -0.18
C THR A 26 -52.95 28.93 0.13
N PRO A 27 -52.40 29.57 1.18
CA PRO A 27 -50.96 29.52 1.50
C PRO A 27 -50.39 28.11 1.74
N MET A 28 -51.24 27.11 1.99
CA MET A 28 -50.84 25.75 2.32
C MET A 28 -50.33 24.92 1.14
N ASP A 29 -50.73 25.20 -0.12
CA ASP A 29 -50.29 24.43 -1.30
C ASP A 29 -48.85 24.76 -1.70
N LYS A 30 -48.38 25.97 -1.44
CA LYS A 30 -46.96 26.33 -1.65
C LYS A 30 -46.03 25.69 -0.62
N LEU A 31 -46.52 25.42 0.59
CA LEU A 31 -45.72 24.75 1.65
C LEU A 31 -45.55 23.24 1.38
N ARG A 32 -46.55 22.57 0.79
CA ARG A 32 -46.48 21.15 0.44
C ARG A 32 -45.51 20.84 -0.69
N LEU A 33 -45.37 21.72 -1.68
CA LEU A 33 -44.41 21.55 -2.77
C LEU A 33 -42.96 21.83 -2.35
N ALA A 34 -42.73 22.70 -1.36
CA ALA A 34 -41.39 23.01 -0.85
C ALA A 34 -40.84 21.94 0.12
N LEU A 35 -41.73 21.15 0.75
CA LEU A 35 -41.36 20.11 1.71
C LEU A 35 -41.07 18.73 1.07
N LEU A 36 -41.51 18.47 -0.15
CA LEU A 36 -41.23 17.19 -0.85
C LEU A 36 -39.74 16.92 -1.12
N PRO A 37 -38.93 17.94 -1.51
CA PRO A 37 -37.47 17.72 -1.66
C PRO A 37 -36.74 17.47 -0.34
N LEU A 38 -37.27 17.96 0.82
CA LEU A 38 -36.66 17.79 2.13
C LEU A 38 -36.66 16.35 2.64
N LEU A 39 -37.58 15.50 2.15
CA LEU A 39 -37.69 14.11 2.59
C LEU A 39 -36.68 13.14 1.92
N LEU A 40 -35.98 13.59 0.88
CA LEU A 40 -35.20 12.71 -0.01
C LEU A 40 -33.68 12.85 0.08
N LEU A 41 -33.12 13.82 0.83
CA LEU A 41 -31.71 14.20 0.72
C LEU A 41 -30.67 13.45 1.61
N PRO A 42 -30.97 12.72 2.69
CA PRO A 42 -29.92 12.21 3.56
C PRO A 42 -29.26 10.89 3.18
N ALA A 43 -29.74 10.19 2.14
CA ALA A 43 -29.18 8.88 1.79
C ALA A 43 -27.94 8.92 0.88
N VAL A 44 -27.60 10.10 0.35
CA VAL A 44 -26.81 10.23 -0.87
C VAL A 44 -25.29 10.35 -0.64
N CYS A 45 -24.81 10.78 0.54
CA CYS A 45 -23.40 11.16 0.71
C CYS A 45 -22.51 10.17 1.49
N ARG A 46 -22.89 8.91 1.68
CA ARG A 46 -22.22 8.03 2.66
C ARG A 46 -21.19 7.03 2.11
N ALA A 47 -21.17 6.80 0.81
CA ALA A 47 -20.49 5.63 0.26
C ALA A 47 -19.02 5.82 -0.09
N ASP A 48 -18.59 7.03 -0.49
CA ASP A 48 -17.26 7.25 -1.07
C ASP A 48 -16.10 7.26 -0.06
N ASP A 49 -16.36 7.66 1.18
CA ASP A 49 -15.30 7.85 2.18
C ASP A 49 -14.65 6.56 2.68
N ASP A 50 -15.33 5.43 2.58
CA ASP A 50 -14.84 4.15 3.13
C ASP A 50 -14.01 3.34 2.12
N ASP A 51 -14.19 3.56 0.82
CA ASP A 51 -13.54 2.77 -0.24
C ASP A 51 -12.07 3.08 -0.41
N ASP A 52 -11.68 4.36 -0.42
CA ASP A 52 -10.28 4.76 -0.48
C ASP A 52 -9.53 4.29 0.77
N SER A 53 -10.16 4.32 1.94
CA SER A 53 -9.59 3.78 3.17
C SER A 53 -9.42 2.26 3.08
N ARG A 54 -10.37 1.53 2.49
CA ARG A 54 -10.28 0.07 2.29
C ARG A 54 -9.22 -0.29 1.27
N ARG A 55 -9.16 0.41 0.14
CA ARG A 55 -8.11 0.24 -0.87
C ARG A 55 -6.73 0.39 -0.24
N ARG A 56 -6.52 1.44 0.54
CA ARG A 56 -5.24 1.70 1.23
C ARG A 56 -4.89 0.61 2.24
N LEU A 57 -5.85 0.15 3.04
CA LEU A 57 -5.61 -0.93 4.00
C LEU A 57 -5.18 -2.24 3.31
N LEU A 58 -5.78 -2.56 2.16
CA LEU A 58 -5.39 -3.74 1.37
C LEU A 58 -3.99 -3.57 0.75
N GLU A 59 -3.65 -2.38 0.29
CA GLU A 59 -2.34 -2.04 -0.26
C GLU A 59 -1.24 -2.04 0.82
N GLU A 60 -1.52 -1.50 2.01
CA GLU A 60 -0.60 -1.51 3.16
C GLU A 60 -0.34 -2.92 3.67
N GLY A 61 -1.37 -3.74 3.81
CA GLY A 61 -1.22 -5.15 4.17
C GLY A 61 -0.35 -5.91 3.16
N GLY A 62 -0.48 -5.64 1.88
CA GLY A 62 0.36 -6.21 0.83
C GLY A 62 1.81 -5.73 0.87
N ARG A 63 2.07 -4.46 1.27
CA ARG A 63 3.43 -3.91 1.44
C ARG A 63 4.16 -4.52 2.63
N GLN A 64 3.53 -4.59 3.79
CA GLN A 64 4.11 -5.18 5.01
C GLN A 64 4.52 -6.65 4.80
N MET A 65 3.73 -7.40 4.08
CA MET A 65 4.04 -8.80 3.75
C MET A 65 5.25 -8.95 2.82
N ARG A 66 5.46 -8.03 1.87
CA ARG A 66 6.62 -8.04 0.99
C ARG A 66 7.91 -7.75 1.75
N GLN A 67 7.90 -6.75 2.63
CA GLN A 67 9.04 -6.37 3.45
C GLN A 67 9.56 -7.53 4.30
N TYR A 68 8.65 -8.26 4.93
CA TYR A 68 9.04 -9.41 5.74
C TYR A 68 9.71 -10.51 4.91
N ARG A 69 9.27 -10.73 3.68
CA ARG A 69 9.90 -11.69 2.76
C ARG A 69 11.31 -11.24 2.35
N ASP A 70 11.47 -9.96 2.05
CA ASP A 70 12.75 -9.40 1.57
C ASP A 70 13.78 -9.30 2.70
N SER A 71 13.35 -8.98 3.93
CA SER A 71 14.25 -8.92 5.09
C SER A 71 14.74 -10.29 5.57
N SER A 72 13.96 -11.36 5.37
CA SER A 72 14.35 -12.72 5.80
C SER A 72 15.47 -13.33 4.96
N TRP A 73 15.74 -12.77 3.79
CA TRP A 73 16.74 -13.31 2.87
C TRP A 73 18.11 -12.63 2.98
N LEU A 74 18.16 -11.38 3.46
CA LEU A 74 19.40 -10.62 3.68
C LEU A 74 20.11 -10.96 5.01
N GLY A 75 19.60 -11.94 5.74
CA GLY A 75 19.99 -12.24 7.12
C GLY A 75 21.07 -13.28 7.33
N ASP A 76 21.97 -13.56 6.39
CA ASP A 76 23.20 -14.22 6.74
C ASP A 76 24.08 -13.24 7.53
N ALA A 77 24.07 -13.43 8.86
CA ALA A 77 24.95 -12.69 9.75
C ALA A 77 26.39 -12.82 9.23
N ALA A 78 27.03 -11.68 8.98
CA ALA A 78 28.46 -11.67 8.68
C ALA A 78 29.19 -12.48 9.76
N PRO A 79 30.08 -13.42 9.40
CA PRO A 79 30.93 -14.06 10.37
C PRO A 79 31.64 -12.97 11.18
N ALA A 80 31.74 -13.17 12.50
CA ALA A 80 32.47 -12.26 13.38
C ALA A 80 33.87 -12.02 12.81
N GLU A 81 34.32 -10.75 12.79
CA GLU A 81 35.69 -10.42 12.42
C GLU A 81 36.65 -11.31 13.26
N ALA A 82 37.47 -12.10 12.57
CA ALA A 82 38.51 -12.86 13.22
C ALA A 82 39.44 -11.86 13.92
N GLN A 83 39.86 -12.18 15.17
CA GLN A 83 40.81 -11.35 15.93
C GLN A 83 42.01 -11.03 15.04
N VAL A 84 42.19 -9.77 14.70
CA VAL A 84 43.25 -9.30 13.80
C VAL A 84 44.45 -8.96 14.65
N HIS A 85 45.60 -9.64 14.45
CA HIS A 85 46.88 -9.17 14.98
C HIS A 85 47.22 -7.81 14.34
N GLU A 86 47.44 -6.78 15.15
CA GLU A 86 47.70 -5.39 14.73
C GLU A 86 49.04 -5.18 14.03
N ASN A 87 49.96 -6.13 14.10
CA ASN A 87 51.30 -5.97 13.53
C ASN A 87 51.28 -5.84 12.01
N GLU A 88 51.92 -4.80 11.52
CA GLU A 88 52.10 -4.55 10.07
C GLU A 88 52.86 -5.72 9.41
N GLY A 89 52.43 -6.12 8.21
CA GLY A 89 53.09 -7.19 7.44
C GLY A 89 52.75 -8.61 7.87
N TYR A 90 51.75 -8.83 8.74
CA TYR A 90 51.30 -10.17 9.13
C TYR A 90 49.84 -10.39 8.81
N ILE A 91 49.45 -11.61 8.46
CA ILE A 91 48.07 -12.04 8.25
C ILE A 91 47.76 -13.25 9.13
N SER A 92 46.56 -13.30 9.72
CA SER A 92 46.08 -14.45 10.47
C SER A 92 45.18 -15.31 9.56
N VAL A 93 45.54 -16.60 9.41
CA VAL A 93 44.77 -17.57 8.63
C VAL A 93 44.54 -18.80 9.52
N ASN A 94 43.29 -19.14 9.81
CA ASN A 94 42.92 -20.27 10.68
C ASN A 94 43.62 -20.29 12.06
N GLY A 95 43.84 -19.10 12.63
CA GLY A 95 44.50 -18.95 13.94
C GLY A 95 46.03 -18.99 13.88
N GLN A 96 46.66 -19.22 12.74
CA GLN A 96 48.10 -19.13 12.53
C GLN A 96 48.46 -17.76 11.93
N ILE A 97 49.60 -17.23 12.35
CA ILE A 97 50.10 -15.94 11.91
C ILE A 97 51.22 -16.17 10.88
N TYR A 98 51.05 -15.55 9.72
CA TYR A 98 52.01 -15.61 8.62
C TYR A 98 52.59 -14.23 8.35
N GLN A 99 53.91 -14.17 8.19
CA GLN A 99 54.56 -12.94 7.74
C GLN A 99 54.38 -12.81 6.24
N VAL A 100 54.01 -11.61 5.77
CA VAL A 100 53.82 -11.26 4.35
C VAL A 100 55.02 -10.42 3.90
N GLY A 101 55.79 -10.96 3.00
CA GLY A 101 56.94 -10.28 2.39
C GLY A 101 56.55 -9.12 1.47
N GLY A 102 57.51 -8.65 0.67
CA GLY A 102 57.33 -7.52 -0.23
C GLY A 102 57.16 -7.89 -1.70
N SER A 103 57.21 -9.18 -2.04
CA SER A 103 57.06 -9.62 -3.44
C SER A 103 55.60 -9.43 -3.93
N LYS A 104 55.45 -9.32 -5.25
CA LYS A 104 54.16 -9.15 -5.87
C LYS A 104 53.23 -10.35 -5.59
N GLU A 105 53.77 -11.55 -5.71
CA GLU A 105 53.08 -12.82 -5.52
C GLU A 105 52.60 -13.02 -4.08
N GLU A 106 53.45 -12.64 -3.10
CA GLU A 106 53.11 -12.72 -1.67
C GLU A 106 51.99 -11.72 -1.32
N LEU A 107 52.10 -10.47 -1.80
CA LEU A 107 51.09 -9.46 -1.54
C LEU A 107 49.77 -9.76 -2.25
N GLU A 108 49.82 -10.31 -3.49
CA GLU A 108 48.63 -10.78 -4.20
C GLU A 108 47.92 -11.88 -3.39
N THR A 109 48.66 -12.89 -2.94
CA THR A 109 48.14 -14.01 -2.13
C THR A 109 47.58 -13.50 -0.82
N ALA A 110 48.32 -12.66 -0.11
CA ALA A 110 47.88 -12.10 1.17
C ALA A 110 46.61 -11.26 1.03
N LEU A 111 46.49 -10.47 -0.06
CA LEU A 111 45.30 -9.68 -0.35
C LEU A 111 44.07 -10.57 -0.62
N TYR A 112 44.23 -11.68 -1.37
CA TYR A 112 43.16 -12.65 -1.57
C TYR A 112 42.70 -13.31 -0.24
N TYR A 113 43.65 -13.71 0.65
CA TYR A 113 43.28 -14.24 1.95
C TYR A 113 42.60 -13.19 2.81
N ALA A 114 43.14 -11.96 2.89
CA ALA A 114 42.54 -10.87 3.66
C ALA A 114 41.10 -10.56 3.19
N LEU A 115 40.82 -10.57 1.87
CA LEU A 115 39.49 -10.39 1.30
C LEU A 115 38.55 -11.56 1.67
N ASN A 116 39.01 -12.81 1.62
CA ASN A 116 38.20 -13.98 1.98
C ASN A 116 37.86 -14.01 3.47
N LEU A 117 38.80 -13.60 4.32
CA LEU A 117 38.65 -13.58 5.79
C LEU A 117 38.03 -12.26 6.29
N ARG A 118 37.66 -11.35 5.38
CA ARG A 118 37.10 -10.01 5.70
C ARG A 118 37.99 -9.20 6.67
N GLN A 119 39.29 -9.37 6.61
CA GLN A 119 40.25 -8.60 7.42
C GLN A 119 40.49 -7.22 6.78
N TRP A 120 39.47 -6.33 6.83
CA TRP A 120 39.41 -5.08 6.07
C TRP A 120 40.59 -4.13 6.35
N HIS A 121 41.10 -4.13 7.56
CA HIS A 121 42.32 -3.37 7.88
C HIS A 121 43.53 -3.90 7.09
N LYS A 122 43.69 -5.23 7.01
CA LYS A 122 44.75 -5.88 6.23
C LYS A 122 44.55 -5.72 4.74
N VAL A 123 43.30 -5.76 4.25
CA VAL A 123 42.96 -5.46 2.85
C VAL A 123 43.49 -4.09 2.47
N LYS A 124 43.20 -3.05 3.27
CA LYS A 124 43.68 -1.69 3.01
C LYS A 124 45.21 -1.61 3.00
N GLN A 125 45.88 -2.24 3.99
CA GLN A 125 47.33 -2.25 4.14
C GLN A 125 48.03 -2.95 2.96
N PHE A 126 47.58 -4.17 2.62
CA PHE A 126 48.18 -4.95 1.52
C PHE A 126 47.85 -4.35 0.16
N ALA A 127 46.65 -3.81 -0.10
CA ALA A 127 46.29 -3.13 -1.31
C ALA A 127 47.19 -1.93 -1.59
N ALA A 128 47.49 -1.09 -0.56
CA ALA A 128 48.39 0.06 -0.72
C ALA A 128 49.82 -0.36 -1.07
N ARG A 129 50.35 -1.43 -0.42
CA ARG A 129 51.66 -1.99 -0.73
C ARG A 129 51.72 -2.60 -2.13
N TYR A 130 50.68 -3.34 -2.52
CA TYR A 130 50.54 -4.02 -3.82
C TYR A 130 50.46 -3.00 -4.97
N ALA A 131 49.71 -1.91 -4.79
CA ALA A 131 49.56 -0.85 -5.79
C ALA A 131 50.88 -0.14 -6.10
N ALA A 132 51.83 -0.09 -5.16
CA ALA A 132 53.15 0.52 -5.35
C ALA A 132 54.12 -0.36 -6.19
N LEU A 133 53.78 -1.63 -6.45
CA LEU A 133 54.65 -2.54 -7.17
C LEU A 133 54.45 -2.44 -8.70
N PRO A 134 55.49 -2.52 -9.50
CA PRO A 134 55.36 -2.59 -10.95
C PRO A 134 54.69 -3.91 -11.37
N GLY A 135 53.80 -3.81 -12.36
CA GLY A 135 53.09 -4.98 -12.89
C GLY A 135 52.04 -5.58 -11.95
N HIS A 136 51.56 -4.83 -10.95
CA HIS A 136 50.38 -5.23 -10.18
C HIS A 136 49.16 -5.36 -11.09
N LYS A 137 48.15 -6.14 -10.65
CA LYS A 137 46.88 -6.33 -11.39
C LYS A 137 45.86 -5.28 -10.90
N PRO A 138 45.50 -4.28 -11.71
CA PRO A 138 44.51 -3.27 -11.29
C PRO A 138 43.16 -3.87 -10.90
N ALA A 139 42.72 -4.91 -11.62
CA ALA A 139 41.48 -5.62 -11.34
C ALA A 139 41.36 -6.12 -9.88
N LEU A 140 42.47 -6.57 -9.28
CA LEU A 140 42.49 -7.02 -7.89
C LEU A 140 42.31 -5.85 -6.90
N LEU A 141 42.90 -4.69 -7.22
CA LEU A 141 42.73 -3.49 -6.40
C LEU A 141 41.28 -2.97 -6.46
N HIS A 142 40.70 -2.92 -7.66
CA HIS A 142 39.28 -2.54 -7.82
C HIS A 142 38.33 -3.57 -7.22
N LEU A 143 38.67 -4.88 -7.23
CA LEU A 143 37.93 -5.90 -6.48
C LEU A 143 37.97 -5.63 -4.97
N ALA A 144 39.15 -5.33 -4.44
CA ALA A 144 39.32 -5.03 -3.00
C ALA A 144 38.54 -3.77 -2.60
N GLU A 145 38.64 -2.70 -3.36
CA GLU A 145 37.87 -1.47 -3.15
C GLU A 145 36.35 -1.73 -3.21
N GLY A 146 35.90 -2.47 -4.20
CA GLY A 146 34.49 -2.79 -4.39
C GLY A 146 33.92 -3.61 -3.24
N LEU A 147 34.64 -4.62 -2.75
CA LEU A 147 34.23 -5.44 -1.62
C LEU A 147 34.23 -4.64 -0.31
N GLN A 148 35.21 -3.75 -0.10
CA GLN A 148 35.25 -2.86 1.06
C GLN A 148 34.09 -1.87 1.06
N ALA A 149 33.79 -1.26 -0.10
CA ALA A 149 32.66 -0.34 -0.25
C ALA A 149 31.31 -1.06 0.00
N ARG A 150 31.17 -2.31 -0.45
CA ARG A 150 30.00 -3.16 -0.20
C ARG A 150 29.81 -3.42 1.29
N GLU A 151 30.87 -3.77 2.01
CA GLU A 151 30.83 -3.99 3.47
C GLU A 151 30.39 -2.73 4.23
N GLN A 152 30.82 -1.56 3.77
CA GLN A 152 30.43 -0.27 4.33
C GLN A 152 29.00 0.16 3.94
N GLY A 153 28.29 -0.67 3.13
CA GLY A 153 26.94 -0.34 2.64
C GLY A 153 26.90 0.75 1.57
N ASN A 154 28.06 1.10 0.98
CA ASN A 154 28.12 2.02 -0.16
C ASN A 154 28.05 1.25 -1.48
N LEU A 155 26.83 0.74 -1.79
CA LEU A 155 26.61 -0.13 -2.95
C LEU A 155 26.88 0.58 -4.28
N ALA A 156 26.63 1.87 -4.37
CA ALA A 156 26.93 2.63 -5.59
C ALA A 156 28.44 2.64 -5.89
N GLN A 157 29.30 2.80 -4.88
CA GLN A 157 30.75 2.69 -5.04
C GLN A 157 31.17 1.25 -5.32
N ALA A 158 30.59 0.28 -4.58
CA ALA A 158 30.87 -1.14 -4.78
C ALA A 158 30.61 -1.58 -6.23
N VAL A 159 29.45 -1.22 -6.80
CA VAL A 159 29.11 -1.52 -8.18
C VAL A 159 30.09 -0.87 -9.16
N ARG A 160 30.45 0.41 -8.95
CA ARG A 160 31.43 1.08 -9.84
C ARG A 160 32.77 0.36 -9.84
N SER A 161 33.37 0.14 -8.67
CA SER A 161 34.71 -0.48 -8.57
C SER A 161 34.71 -1.93 -9.07
N LEU A 162 33.67 -2.73 -8.75
CA LEU A 162 33.54 -4.10 -9.25
C LEU A 162 33.29 -4.16 -10.76
N LYS A 163 32.60 -3.16 -11.33
CA LYS A 163 32.42 -3.05 -12.79
C LYS A 163 33.74 -2.77 -13.48
N THR A 164 34.54 -1.82 -12.97
CA THR A 164 35.88 -1.57 -13.47
C THR A 164 36.77 -2.82 -13.38
N ALA A 165 36.75 -3.52 -12.24
CA ALA A 165 37.47 -4.79 -12.10
C ALA A 165 37.05 -5.83 -13.15
N ALA A 166 35.73 -5.94 -13.45
CA ALA A 166 35.23 -6.86 -14.46
C ALA A 166 35.56 -6.45 -15.90
N GLU A 167 35.77 -5.18 -16.18
CA GLU A 167 36.26 -4.66 -17.46
C GLU A 167 37.74 -4.96 -17.65
N GLU A 168 38.56 -4.92 -16.59
CA GLU A 168 40.00 -5.19 -16.60
C GLU A 168 40.33 -6.70 -16.64
N ASP A 169 39.50 -7.53 -16.00
CA ASP A 169 39.64 -9.00 -15.98
C ASP A 169 38.30 -9.68 -16.24
N PRO A 170 37.82 -9.70 -17.50
CA PRO A 170 36.49 -10.21 -17.84
C PRO A 170 36.33 -11.73 -17.63
N ALA A 171 37.43 -12.49 -17.61
CA ALA A 171 37.40 -13.93 -17.41
C ALA A 171 37.27 -14.36 -15.94
N ASN A 172 37.44 -13.45 -15.03
CA ASN A 172 37.49 -13.72 -13.61
C ASN A 172 36.08 -14.00 -13.02
N ALA A 173 35.80 -15.27 -12.79
CA ALA A 173 34.52 -15.72 -12.25
C ALA A 173 34.22 -15.11 -10.87
N ARG A 174 35.24 -14.87 -10.03
CA ARG A 174 35.07 -14.27 -8.71
C ARG A 174 34.58 -12.82 -8.82
N ILE A 175 35.23 -12.01 -9.69
CA ILE A 175 34.82 -10.61 -9.90
C ILE A 175 33.38 -10.56 -10.38
N ALA A 176 33.02 -11.43 -11.35
CA ALA A 176 31.67 -11.51 -11.87
C ALA A 176 30.64 -11.92 -10.82
N LEU A 177 31.00 -12.85 -9.90
CA LEU A 177 30.14 -13.24 -8.77
C LEU A 177 29.92 -12.09 -7.81
N GLU A 178 30.98 -11.39 -7.42
CA GLU A 178 30.86 -10.26 -6.46
C GLU A 178 30.12 -9.08 -7.08
N LEU A 179 30.32 -8.79 -8.37
CA LEU A 179 29.54 -7.81 -9.11
C LEU A 179 28.06 -8.21 -9.19
N GLY A 180 27.75 -9.49 -9.48
CA GLY A 180 26.39 -10.02 -9.46
C GLY A 180 25.71 -9.85 -8.08
N ARG A 181 26.45 -10.10 -6.99
CA ARG A 181 25.97 -9.88 -5.61
C ARG A 181 25.70 -8.40 -5.34
N ALA A 182 26.64 -7.51 -5.69
CA ALA A 182 26.48 -6.07 -5.53
C ALA A 182 25.27 -5.55 -6.30
N TYR A 183 25.05 -5.97 -7.53
CA TYR A 183 23.86 -5.66 -8.32
C TYR A 183 22.56 -6.18 -7.67
N THR A 184 22.58 -7.38 -7.08
CA THR A 184 21.42 -7.96 -6.41
C THR A 184 21.02 -7.15 -5.17
N GLU A 185 22.01 -6.73 -4.38
CA GLU A 185 21.83 -5.91 -3.18
C GLU A 185 21.36 -4.49 -3.52
N ASP A 186 21.79 -3.98 -4.67
CA ASP A 186 21.41 -2.66 -5.20
C ASP A 186 20.16 -2.70 -6.09
N ASN A 187 19.42 -3.83 -6.11
CA ASN A 187 18.21 -4.04 -6.90
C ASN A 187 18.35 -3.91 -8.43
N GLN A 188 19.55 -3.96 -8.98
CA GLN A 188 19.82 -4.00 -10.41
C GLN A 188 19.67 -5.45 -10.94
N ASN A 189 18.44 -5.95 -10.90
CA ASN A 189 18.14 -7.38 -11.06
C ASN A 189 18.49 -7.93 -12.44
N ARG A 190 18.38 -7.14 -13.51
CA ARG A 190 18.72 -7.55 -14.89
C ARG A 190 20.23 -7.74 -15.04
N GLU A 191 21.00 -6.79 -14.55
CA GLU A 191 22.45 -6.79 -14.56
C GLU A 191 23.00 -7.93 -13.69
N ALA A 192 22.41 -8.13 -12.51
CA ALA A 192 22.74 -9.26 -11.62
C ALA A 192 22.53 -10.61 -12.32
N ALA A 193 21.36 -10.80 -12.96
CA ALA A 193 21.05 -12.04 -13.68
C ALA A 193 22.04 -12.28 -14.83
N ALA A 194 22.44 -11.23 -15.56
CA ALA A 194 23.41 -11.34 -16.63
C ALA A 194 24.79 -11.81 -16.12
N GLN A 195 25.28 -11.24 -14.99
CA GLN A 195 26.54 -11.68 -14.38
C GLN A 195 26.47 -13.13 -13.89
N PHE A 196 25.43 -13.50 -13.16
CA PHE A 196 25.27 -14.86 -12.66
C PHE A 196 25.08 -15.89 -13.78
N SER A 197 24.35 -15.58 -14.85
CA SER A 197 24.18 -16.47 -16.00
C SER A 197 25.51 -16.71 -16.72
N ARG A 198 26.35 -15.68 -16.86
CA ARG A 198 27.69 -15.81 -17.45
C ARG A 198 28.57 -16.75 -16.61
N VAL A 199 28.59 -16.57 -15.30
CA VAL A 199 29.36 -17.42 -14.39
C VAL A 199 28.81 -18.84 -14.34
N PHE A 200 27.51 -19.03 -14.37
CA PHE A 200 26.88 -20.35 -14.37
C PHE A 200 27.31 -21.21 -15.57
N GLY A 201 27.52 -20.58 -16.73
CA GLY A 201 28.00 -21.22 -17.95
C GLY A 201 29.53 -21.45 -17.99
N SER A 202 30.29 -20.97 -16.98
CA SER A 202 31.73 -21.17 -16.90
C SER A 202 32.09 -22.43 -16.11
N GLY A 203 33.36 -22.88 -16.15
CA GLY A 203 33.87 -24.08 -15.46
C GLY A 203 34.05 -23.93 -13.96
N ILE A 204 33.08 -23.34 -13.23
CA ILE A 204 33.12 -23.18 -11.76
C ILE A 204 32.75 -24.49 -11.03
N PRO A 205 33.18 -24.65 -9.75
CA PRO A 205 32.81 -25.80 -8.93
C PRO A 205 31.29 -25.93 -8.75
N GLU A 206 30.78 -27.16 -8.62
CA GLU A 206 29.34 -27.45 -8.49
C GLU A 206 28.70 -26.79 -7.26
N GLU A 207 29.42 -26.67 -6.13
CA GLU A 207 28.94 -25.94 -4.95
C GLU A 207 28.69 -24.45 -5.26
N THR A 208 29.58 -23.83 -6.04
CA THR A 208 29.42 -22.44 -6.50
C THR A 208 28.25 -22.32 -7.47
N LYS A 209 28.08 -23.30 -8.39
CA LYS A 209 26.91 -23.33 -9.29
C LYS A 209 25.60 -23.40 -8.50
N ALA A 210 25.53 -24.20 -7.44
CA ALA A 210 24.35 -24.29 -6.58
C ALA A 210 24.01 -22.94 -5.90
N VAL A 211 25.03 -22.17 -5.51
CA VAL A 211 24.84 -20.81 -4.97
C VAL A 211 24.34 -19.86 -6.05
N VAL A 212 24.95 -19.86 -7.23
CA VAL A 212 24.54 -19.03 -8.37
C VAL A 212 23.11 -19.34 -8.79
N ALA A 213 22.73 -20.62 -8.85
CA ALA A 213 21.37 -21.04 -9.18
C ALA A 213 20.34 -20.46 -8.20
N ARG A 214 20.65 -20.42 -6.88
CA ARG A 214 19.80 -19.77 -5.87
C ARG A 214 19.63 -18.27 -6.12
N TYR A 215 20.72 -17.56 -6.46
CA TYR A 215 20.63 -16.15 -6.81
C TYR A 215 19.73 -15.91 -8.03
N LEU A 216 19.93 -16.71 -9.10
CA LEU A 216 19.09 -16.62 -10.31
C LEU A 216 17.62 -16.92 -10.01
N GLU A 217 17.33 -17.91 -9.16
CA GLU A 217 15.97 -18.24 -8.73
C GLU A 217 15.34 -17.08 -7.97
N GLU A 218 16.06 -16.48 -7.00
CA GLU A 218 15.56 -15.37 -6.20
C GLU A 218 15.32 -14.11 -7.04
N ILE A 219 16.25 -13.76 -7.93
CA ILE A 219 16.06 -12.67 -8.90
C ILE A 219 14.84 -12.94 -9.79
N GLY A 220 14.69 -14.18 -10.26
CA GLY A 220 13.54 -14.61 -11.05
C GLY A 220 12.21 -14.46 -10.28
N LYS A 221 12.19 -14.76 -8.96
CA LYS A 221 11.00 -14.58 -8.12
C LYS A 221 10.58 -13.11 -8.02
N ARG A 222 11.52 -12.16 -7.98
CA ARG A 222 11.23 -10.71 -7.94
C ARG A 222 10.45 -10.23 -9.16
N SER A 223 10.66 -10.87 -10.33
CA SER A 223 10.02 -10.53 -11.60
C SER A 223 8.79 -11.38 -11.93
N ARG A 224 8.39 -12.33 -11.07
CA ARG A 224 7.18 -13.13 -11.25
C ARG A 224 5.94 -12.39 -10.81
N TRP A 225 4.79 -12.85 -11.27
CA TRP A 225 3.52 -12.45 -10.68
C TRP A 225 3.48 -12.87 -9.22
N HIS A 226 3.11 -11.94 -8.38
CA HIS A 226 2.84 -12.19 -6.97
C HIS A 226 1.52 -11.55 -6.59
N GLY A 227 0.81 -12.18 -5.69
CA GLY A 227 -0.51 -11.68 -5.33
C GLY A 227 -1.13 -12.47 -4.20
N GLN A 228 -2.39 -12.11 -3.95
CA GLN A 228 -3.20 -12.81 -2.98
C GLN A 228 -4.66 -12.84 -3.41
N ILE A 229 -5.35 -13.88 -3.01
CA ILE A 229 -6.79 -14.01 -3.09
C ILE A 229 -7.28 -14.29 -1.67
N SER A 230 -8.33 -13.60 -1.24
CA SER A 230 -8.96 -13.80 0.06
C SER A 230 -10.46 -13.90 -0.11
N LEU A 231 -11.06 -14.90 0.52
CA LEU A 231 -12.49 -15.09 0.61
C LEU A 231 -12.88 -15.12 2.09
N GLY A 232 -13.91 -14.41 2.45
CA GLY A 232 -14.33 -14.29 3.84
C GLY A 232 -15.84 -14.33 4.01
N TYR A 233 -16.27 -14.76 5.19
CA TYR A 233 -17.65 -14.71 5.64
C TYR A 233 -17.70 -14.05 7.01
N GLY A 234 -18.72 -13.23 7.24
CA GLY A 234 -18.78 -12.44 8.46
C GLY A 234 -20.14 -11.83 8.71
N TYR A 235 -20.12 -10.85 9.60
CA TYR A 235 -21.32 -10.13 10.03
C TYR A 235 -20.99 -8.66 10.24
N ASN A 236 -21.91 -7.79 9.79
CA ASN A 236 -21.84 -6.35 9.99
C ASN A 236 -23.12 -5.87 10.69
N SER A 237 -22.96 -5.11 11.77
CA SER A 237 -24.06 -4.67 12.62
C SER A 237 -24.82 -3.45 12.09
N ASN A 238 -24.33 -2.79 11.02
CA ASN A 238 -24.91 -1.54 10.52
C ASN A 238 -24.50 -1.25 9.08
N ILE A 239 -25.08 -1.97 8.11
CA ILE A 239 -24.70 -1.86 6.70
C ILE A 239 -25.15 -0.55 6.05
N ASN A 240 -26.23 0.06 6.57
CA ASN A 240 -26.79 1.33 6.09
C ASN A 240 -26.22 2.57 6.80
N GLN A 241 -25.24 2.39 7.73
CA GLN A 241 -24.59 3.46 8.50
C GLN A 241 -25.59 4.41 9.18
N ALA A 242 -26.68 3.91 9.67
CA ALA A 242 -27.75 4.66 10.31
C ALA A 242 -27.63 4.67 11.83
N ASN A 243 -28.36 5.58 12.51
CA ASN A 243 -28.32 5.72 13.97
C ASN A 243 -29.68 5.58 14.65
N GLY A 244 -30.79 5.64 13.90
CA GLY A 244 -32.16 5.49 14.42
C GLY A 244 -32.62 6.64 15.34
N SER A 245 -31.94 7.78 15.36
CA SER A 245 -32.32 8.92 16.18
C SER A 245 -33.58 9.63 15.63
N THR A 246 -34.30 10.30 16.51
CA THR A 246 -35.38 11.23 16.15
C THR A 246 -34.85 12.64 16.22
N GLU A 247 -35.06 13.42 15.17
CA GLU A 247 -34.55 14.79 15.05
C GLU A 247 -35.70 15.76 14.78
N CYS A 248 -35.65 16.92 15.43
CA CYS A 248 -36.56 18.00 15.14
C CYS A 248 -36.14 18.71 13.85
N VAL A 249 -36.98 18.63 12.82
CA VAL A 249 -36.70 19.23 11.50
C VAL A 249 -37.23 20.66 11.42
N TRP A 250 -38.23 20.99 12.25
CA TRP A 250 -38.82 22.30 12.29
C TRP A 250 -39.19 22.69 13.72
N GLN A 251 -38.62 23.79 14.19
CA GLN A 251 -38.76 24.30 15.57
C GLN A 251 -39.23 25.75 15.55
N ILE A 252 -40.19 26.08 16.35
CA ILE A 252 -40.63 27.47 16.62
C ILE A 252 -40.69 27.69 18.12
N GLY A 253 -40.01 28.72 18.61
CA GLY A 253 -40.03 29.10 20.01
C GLY A 253 -39.56 27.99 20.99
N GLY A 254 -38.65 27.14 20.58
CA GLY A 254 -38.17 26.01 21.37
C GLY A 254 -39.06 24.76 21.33
N MET A 255 -40.22 24.83 20.67
CA MET A 255 -41.16 23.71 20.50
C MET A 255 -40.91 23.03 19.15
N CYS A 256 -40.73 21.72 19.13
CA CYS A 256 -40.60 20.95 17.92
C CYS A 256 -41.96 20.74 17.26
N LEU A 257 -42.14 21.28 16.07
CA LEU A 257 -43.37 21.13 15.28
C LEU A 257 -43.34 19.97 14.29
N MET A 258 -42.14 19.52 13.91
CA MET A 258 -42.01 18.39 13.00
C MET A 258 -40.77 17.55 13.37
N GLU A 259 -41.03 16.33 13.79
CA GLU A 259 -39.99 15.35 14.05
C GLU A 259 -39.77 14.45 12.86
N ARG A 260 -38.51 14.07 12.64
CA ARG A 260 -38.13 13.08 11.66
C ARG A 260 -37.37 11.94 12.33
N GLN A 261 -37.87 10.75 12.16
CA GLN A 261 -37.15 9.55 12.56
C GLN A 261 -36.15 9.14 11.48
N LEU A 262 -34.88 9.04 11.86
CA LEU A 262 -33.83 8.51 10.97
C LEU A 262 -33.92 6.97 10.89
N PRO A 263 -33.48 6.37 9.77
CA PRO A 263 -33.45 4.92 9.61
C PRO A 263 -32.68 4.26 10.77
N LYS A 264 -33.19 3.11 11.22
CA LYS A 264 -32.48 2.26 12.20
C LYS A 264 -31.35 1.50 11.53
N ALA A 265 -30.37 1.11 12.32
CA ALA A 265 -29.25 0.28 11.86
C ALA A 265 -29.77 -1.07 11.31
N VAL A 266 -29.35 -1.42 10.12
CA VAL A 266 -29.62 -2.73 9.50
C VAL A 266 -28.38 -3.58 9.63
N SER A 267 -28.52 -4.76 10.22
CA SER A 267 -27.43 -5.72 10.32
C SER A 267 -27.53 -6.78 9.23
N SER A 268 -26.40 -7.34 8.81
CA SER A 268 -26.39 -8.39 7.78
C SER A 268 -25.21 -9.33 7.93
N PRO A 269 -25.39 -10.63 7.70
CA PRO A 269 -24.31 -11.49 7.27
C PRO A 269 -23.73 -10.98 5.96
N LEU A 270 -22.44 -11.21 5.75
CA LEU A 270 -21.73 -10.76 4.56
C LEU A 270 -20.79 -11.84 4.02
N ALA A 271 -20.63 -11.86 2.71
CA ALA A 271 -19.52 -12.50 2.02
C ALA A 271 -18.57 -11.42 1.48
N ASN A 272 -17.29 -11.58 1.72
CA ASN A 272 -16.26 -10.64 1.27
C ASN A 272 -15.24 -11.36 0.40
N PHE A 273 -14.76 -10.70 -0.65
CA PHE A 273 -13.61 -11.16 -1.41
C PHE A 273 -12.61 -10.01 -1.62
N SER A 274 -11.36 -10.37 -1.77
CA SER A 274 -10.33 -9.49 -2.31
C SER A 274 -9.31 -10.29 -3.11
N ALA A 275 -8.86 -9.73 -4.23
CA ALA A 275 -7.82 -10.29 -5.07
C ALA A 275 -6.86 -9.19 -5.47
N SER A 276 -5.57 -9.45 -5.40
CA SER A 276 -4.54 -8.55 -5.91
C SER A 276 -3.46 -9.34 -6.62
N ALA A 277 -2.97 -8.78 -7.71
CA ALA A 277 -1.82 -9.32 -8.43
C ALA A 277 -0.92 -8.16 -8.86
N ALA A 278 0.39 -8.35 -8.77
CA ALA A 278 1.36 -7.37 -9.21
C ALA A 278 2.58 -8.05 -9.83
N LYS A 279 3.23 -7.35 -10.75
CA LYS A 279 4.47 -7.77 -11.39
C LYS A 279 5.33 -6.54 -11.68
N THR A 280 6.62 -6.63 -11.36
CA THR A 280 7.61 -5.64 -11.79
C THR A 280 8.49 -6.24 -12.88
N LEU A 281 8.55 -5.58 -14.02
CA LEU A 281 9.42 -5.93 -15.14
C LEU A 281 10.68 -5.07 -15.04
N PRO A 282 11.87 -5.65 -14.73
CA PRO A 282 13.11 -4.88 -14.67
C PRO A 282 13.50 -4.41 -16.07
N LEU A 283 13.82 -3.13 -16.21
CA LEU A 283 14.33 -2.53 -17.46
C LEU A 283 15.86 -2.53 -17.43
N SER A 284 16.48 -1.43 -17.03
CA SER A 284 17.93 -1.33 -16.88
C SER A 284 18.27 -0.61 -15.58
N GLY A 285 19.33 -1.00 -14.91
CA GLY A 285 19.72 -0.46 -13.62
C GLY A 285 18.59 -0.64 -12.60
N HIS A 286 18.20 0.45 -11.97
CA HIS A 286 17.17 0.51 -10.93
C HIS A 286 15.75 0.70 -11.46
N HIS A 287 15.58 0.81 -12.78
CA HIS A 287 14.30 1.17 -13.41
C HIS A 287 13.47 -0.07 -13.75
N GLY A 288 12.15 0.05 -13.64
CA GLY A 288 11.20 -1.00 -13.93
C GLY A 288 9.85 -0.47 -14.42
N LEU A 289 9.05 -1.40 -14.94
CA LEU A 289 7.63 -1.20 -15.22
C LEU A 289 6.84 -2.03 -14.22
N HIS A 290 5.98 -1.36 -13.43
CA HIS A 290 5.12 -2.01 -12.44
C HIS A 290 3.70 -2.14 -12.98
N LEU A 291 3.17 -3.36 -12.93
CA LEU A 291 1.79 -3.71 -13.29
C LEU A 291 1.08 -4.16 -12.02
N ARG A 292 -0.13 -3.66 -11.75
CA ARG A 292 -0.92 -4.04 -10.58
C ARG A 292 -2.40 -4.10 -10.91
N GLY A 293 -3.06 -5.18 -10.47
CA GLY A 293 -4.51 -5.32 -10.44
C GLY A 293 -4.98 -5.52 -9.00
N LEU A 294 -6.10 -4.90 -8.65
CA LEU A 294 -6.78 -5.05 -7.37
C LEU A 294 -8.28 -5.18 -7.64
N ALA A 295 -8.93 -6.16 -7.03
CA ALA A 295 -10.38 -6.29 -7.01
C ALA A 295 -10.84 -6.67 -5.61
N TYR A 296 -11.91 -6.05 -5.13
CA TYR A 296 -12.50 -6.39 -3.83
C TYR A 296 -13.98 -6.09 -3.81
N GLY A 297 -14.69 -6.74 -2.93
CA GLY A 297 -16.11 -6.49 -2.76
C GLY A 297 -16.68 -7.12 -1.51
N THR A 298 -17.85 -6.65 -1.16
CA THR A 298 -18.67 -7.20 -0.07
C THR A 298 -20.09 -7.35 -0.56
N HIS A 299 -20.61 -8.56 -0.44
CA HIS A 299 -22.00 -8.89 -0.70
C HIS A 299 -22.73 -9.04 0.63
N TYR A 300 -23.78 -8.23 0.85
CA TYR A 300 -24.64 -8.30 2.02
C TYR A 300 -25.88 -9.12 1.70
N ARG A 301 -26.21 -10.06 2.60
CA ARG A 301 -27.39 -10.92 2.42
C ARG A 301 -28.70 -10.16 2.64
N HIS A 302 -28.73 -9.26 3.62
CA HIS A 302 -29.92 -8.51 3.96
C HIS A 302 -29.97 -7.20 3.20
N LYS A 303 -31.16 -6.83 2.73
CA LYS A 303 -31.52 -5.51 2.23
C LYS A 303 -32.19 -4.70 3.34
N ASP A 304 -32.34 -3.39 3.16
CA ASP A 304 -33.00 -2.54 4.16
C ASP A 304 -34.52 -2.81 4.18
N PRO A 305 -35.08 -3.43 5.24
CA PRO A 305 -36.50 -3.71 5.31
C PRO A 305 -37.37 -2.46 5.58
N GLN A 306 -36.74 -1.34 5.97
CA GLN A 306 -37.43 -0.07 6.28
C GLN A 306 -37.66 0.76 5.01
N SER A 307 -37.11 0.35 3.88
CA SER A 307 -37.24 1.02 2.60
C SER A 307 -38.12 0.18 1.66
N ASN A 308 -39.15 0.79 1.07
CA ASN A 308 -39.99 0.16 0.06
C ASN A 308 -39.21 -0.35 -1.16
N ILE A 309 -38.02 0.20 -1.38
CA ILE A 309 -37.13 -0.13 -2.51
C ILE A 309 -36.08 -1.18 -2.11
N GLN A 310 -35.96 -1.51 -0.82
CA GLN A 310 -35.02 -2.50 -0.29
C GLN A 310 -33.60 -2.35 -0.90
N PRO A 311 -32.89 -1.23 -0.68
CA PRO A 311 -31.60 -0.97 -1.29
C PRO A 311 -30.59 -2.05 -0.95
N ASP A 312 -29.84 -2.50 -1.95
CA ASP A 312 -28.71 -3.41 -1.79
C ASP A 312 -27.46 -2.59 -1.51
N TYR A 313 -26.86 -2.78 -0.33
CA TYR A 313 -25.62 -2.11 0.09
C TYR A 313 -24.35 -2.82 -0.40
N SER A 314 -24.50 -3.91 -1.16
CA SER A 314 -23.37 -4.64 -1.74
C SER A 314 -22.59 -3.77 -2.71
N TYR A 315 -21.26 -3.90 -2.69
CA TYR A 315 -20.36 -3.13 -3.54
C TYR A 315 -19.19 -3.98 -4.03
N TYR A 316 -18.67 -3.63 -5.20
CA TYR A 316 -17.55 -4.28 -5.85
C TYR A 316 -16.69 -3.21 -6.52
N ASN A 317 -15.38 -3.28 -6.31
CA ASN A 317 -14.43 -2.33 -6.87
C ASN A 317 -13.29 -3.07 -7.57
N GLY A 318 -12.83 -2.53 -8.69
CA GLY A 318 -11.69 -3.03 -9.44
C GLY A 318 -10.78 -1.88 -9.85
N THR A 319 -9.48 -2.05 -9.67
CA THR A 319 -8.44 -1.07 -10.05
C THR A 319 -7.37 -1.77 -10.86
N LEU A 320 -6.99 -1.18 -12.00
CA LEU A 320 -5.87 -1.59 -12.82
C LEU A 320 -4.88 -0.45 -12.92
N SER A 321 -3.61 -0.71 -12.68
CA SER A 321 -2.54 0.29 -12.77
C SER A 321 -1.32 -0.28 -13.49
N ALA A 322 -0.66 0.61 -14.25
CA ALA A 322 0.59 0.31 -14.92
C ALA A 322 1.43 1.59 -14.94
N GLY A 323 2.70 1.51 -14.56
CA GLY A 323 3.54 2.70 -14.51
C GLY A 323 4.99 2.44 -14.16
N TYR A 324 5.69 3.51 -13.94
CA TYR A 324 7.11 3.51 -13.65
C TYR A 324 7.41 3.06 -12.22
N ASP A 325 8.52 2.32 -12.07
CA ASP A 325 9.06 1.84 -10.80
C ASP A 325 10.57 2.08 -10.77
N TYR A 326 11.06 2.54 -9.64
CA TYR A 326 12.48 2.72 -9.37
C TYR A 326 12.80 2.15 -7.99
N ALA A 327 13.79 1.27 -7.91
CA ALA A 327 14.23 0.72 -6.64
C ALA A 327 15.75 0.59 -6.59
N ASP A 328 16.40 1.31 -5.67
CA ASP A 328 17.77 1.06 -5.26
C ASP A 328 17.81 0.35 -3.89
N ALA A 329 18.98 0.22 -3.30
CA ALA A 329 19.15 -0.44 -1.99
C ALA A 329 18.39 0.25 -0.85
N ARG A 330 18.12 1.53 -0.93
CA ARG A 330 17.52 2.33 0.15
C ARG A 330 16.22 3.00 -0.24
N ASN A 331 16.03 3.33 -1.52
CA ASN A 331 14.89 4.09 -2.01
C ASN A 331 14.01 3.21 -2.90
N HIS A 332 12.72 3.43 -2.82
CA HIS A 332 11.75 2.93 -3.76
C HIS A 332 10.83 4.08 -4.16
N PHE A 333 10.64 4.29 -5.44
CA PHE A 333 9.70 5.27 -6.01
C PHE A 333 8.84 4.59 -7.05
N SER A 334 7.54 4.88 -7.05
CA SER A 334 6.64 4.45 -8.10
C SER A 334 5.71 5.57 -8.52
N LEU A 335 5.40 5.65 -9.82
CA LEU A 335 4.38 6.52 -10.38
C LEU A 335 3.43 5.65 -11.20
N LEU A 336 2.21 5.47 -10.69
CA LEU A 336 1.23 4.52 -11.17
C LEU A 336 -0.06 5.23 -11.61
N PRO A 337 -0.21 5.58 -12.90
CA PRO A 337 -1.51 5.82 -13.47
C PRO A 337 -2.42 4.61 -13.28
N TYR A 338 -3.70 4.84 -13.01
CA TYR A 338 -4.67 3.77 -12.82
C TYR A 338 -6.06 4.13 -13.33
N PHE A 339 -6.81 3.08 -13.62
CA PHE A 339 -8.24 3.12 -13.86
C PHE A 339 -8.95 2.35 -12.77
N GLU A 340 -10.05 2.91 -12.25
CA GLU A 340 -10.88 2.32 -11.22
C GLU A 340 -12.33 2.25 -11.67
N TYR A 341 -12.98 1.15 -11.35
CA TYR A 341 -14.36 0.85 -11.64
C TYR A 341 -15.08 0.44 -10.36
N ASP A 342 -16.18 1.11 -10.05
CA ASP A 342 -17.04 0.81 -8.90
C ASP A 342 -18.44 0.40 -9.33
N PHE A 343 -18.92 -0.68 -8.74
CA PHE A 343 -20.21 -1.27 -9.04
C PHE A 343 -20.98 -1.48 -7.73
N ARG A 344 -22.18 -0.93 -7.66
CA ARG A 344 -23.06 -1.02 -6.49
C ARG A 344 -24.50 -1.18 -6.92
N ASN A 345 -25.28 -1.89 -6.12
CA ASN A 345 -26.71 -2.05 -6.31
C ASN A 345 -27.09 -2.45 -7.76
N GLY A 346 -26.31 -3.36 -8.34
CA GLY A 346 -26.62 -3.91 -9.67
C GLY A 346 -26.18 -3.06 -10.87
N HIS A 347 -25.51 -1.90 -10.66
CA HIS A 347 -25.05 -1.04 -11.76
C HIS A 347 -23.74 -0.33 -11.43
N THR A 348 -23.11 0.20 -12.48
CA THR A 348 -21.90 1.03 -12.34
C THR A 348 -22.24 2.28 -11.56
N GLN A 349 -21.57 2.47 -10.42
CA GLN A 349 -21.67 3.69 -9.63
C GLN A 349 -20.83 4.80 -10.27
N TYR A 350 -19.53 4.55 -10.43
CA TYR A 350 -18.59 5.47 -11.06
C TYR A 350 -17.45 4.74 -11.78
N ARG A 351 -16.76 5.50 -12.60
CA ARG A 351 -15.44 5.20 -13.14
C ARG A 351 -14.49 6.30 -12.71
N ALA A 352 -13.24 5.98 -12.44
CA ALA A 352 -12.27 7.00 -12.09
C ALA A 352 -10.92 6.75 -12.76
N TRP A 353 -10.24 7.83 -13.10
CA TRP A 353 -8.87 7.85 -13.54
C TRP A 353 -8.03 8.57 -12.51
N GLY A 354 -6.87 8.06 -12.25
CA GLY A 354 -5.98 8.66 -11.28
C GLY A 354 -4.53 8.31 -11.54
N ALA A 355 -3.66 8.91 -10.74
CA ALA A 355 -2.25 8.56 -10.65
C ALA A 355 -1.81 8.68 -9.21
N ASP A 356 -1.07 7.69 -8.73
CA ASP A 356 -0.45 7.66 -7.41
C ASP A 356 1.08 7.71 -7.59
N ALA A 357 1.75 8.58 -6.84
CA ALA A 357 3.19 8.63 -6.68
C ALA A 357 3.51 8.23 -5.23
N ASP A 358 4.26 7.16 -5.07
CA ASP A 358 4.72 6.65 -3.77
C ASP A 358 6.25 6.70 -3.73
N TRP A 359 6.80 7.19 -2.62
CA TRP A 359 8.22 7.14 -2.32
C TRP A 359 8.45 6.58 -0.93
N SER A 360 9.47 5.74 -0.78
CA SER A 360 9.92 5.29 0.53
C SER A 360 11.42 5.19 0.59
N ARG A 361 11.99 5.41 1.79
CA ARG A 361 13.43 5.32 2.04
C ARG A 361 13.71 4.60 3.35
N THR A 362 14.60 3.63 3.29
CA THR A 362 15.19 2.97 4.47
C THR A 362 16.33 3.83 4.99
N ILE A 363 16.14 4.44 6.16
CA ILE A 363 17.14 5.30 6.82
C ILE A 363 18.15 4.47 7.58
N THR A 364 17.64 3.50 8.36
CA THR A 364 18.42 2.50 9.10
C THR A 364 17.73 1.14 8.94
N PRO A 365 18.34 0.01 9.33
CA PRO A 365 17.66 -1.29 9.32
C PRO A 365 16.36 -1.33 10.12
N ARG A 366 16.14 -0.37 11.03
CA ARG A 366 14.93 -0.26 11.86
C ARG A 366 13.95 0.79 11.39
N TRP A 367 14.40 1.83 10.67
CA TRP A 367 13.56 2.96 10.29
C TRP A 367 13.38 3.05 8.78
N ARG A 368 12.13 3.14 8.36
CA ARG A 368 11.73 3.50 7.00
C ARG A 368 10.76 4.66 7.07
N ILE A 369 10.93 5.62 6.16
CA ILE A 369 9.98 6.72 5.94
C ILE A 369 9.32 6.57 4.58
N ASN A 370 8.12 7.11 4.43
CA ASN A 370 7.39 7.11 3.16
C ASN A 370 6.67 8.43 2.95
N ALA A 371 6.46 8.77 1.69
CA ALA A 371 5.64 9.88 1.25
C ALA A 371 4.78 9.43 0.07
N ARG A 372 3.60 10.04 -0.07
CA ARG A 372 2.64 9.73 -1.11
C ARG A 372 2.03 11.01 -1.64
N ALA A 373 1.75 11.03 -2.95
CA ALA A 373 0.90 12.02 -3.59
C ALA A 373 -0.04 11.31 -4.55
N GLY A 374 -1.29 11.76 -4.65
CA GLY A 374 -2.29 11.16 -5.52
C GLY A 374 -3.22 12.21 -6.11
N ALA A 375 -3.67 11.96 -7.34
CA ALA A 375 -4.74 12.72 -7.98
C ALA A 375 -5.71 11.75 -8.64
N LYS A 376 -7.02 12.00 -8.49
CA LYS A 376 -8.09 11.13 -8.99
C LYS A 376 -9.26 11.97 -9.49
N ARG A 377 -9.84 11.60 -10.63
CA ARG A 377 -11.06 12.20 -11.18
C ARG A 377 -12.15 11.14 -11.24
N TYR A 378 -13.26 11.42 -10.57
CA TYR A 378 -14.44 10.58 -10.52
C TYR A 378 -15.45 10.99 -11.59
N HIS A 379 -16.00 10.00 -12.27
CA HIS A 379 -17.08 10.15 -13.26
C HIS A 379 -18.22 9.20 -12.91
N TYR A 380 -19.29 9.75 -12.39
CA TYR A 380 -20.49 8.98 -12.06
C TYR A 380 -21.26 8.58 -13.30
N SER A 381 -21.96 7.45 -13.26
CA SER A 381 -22.61 6.83 -14.41
C SER A 381 -24.12 6.69 -14.20
N GLY A 382 -24.89 6.73 -15.30
CA GLY A 382 -26.31 6.40 -15.30
C GLY A 382 -27.13 7.17 -14.28
N GLY A 383 -28.01 6.47 -13.57
CA GLY A 383 -28.86 7.02 -12.51
C GLY A 383 -28.11 7.61 -11.33
N SER A 384 -26.84 7.21 -11.11
CA SER A 384 -26.00 7.74 -10.04
C SER A 384 -25.68 9.23 -10.25
N LYS A 385 -25.59 9.71 -11.50
CA LYS A 385 -25.40 11.14 -11.84
C LYS A 385 -26.47 12.07 -11.29
N THR A 386 -27.67 11.56 -11.06
CA THR A 386 -28.77 12.35 -10.49
C THR A 386 -28.48 12.74 -9.04
N TYR A 387 -27.68 11.91 -8.32
CA TYR A 387 -27.42 12.08 -6.91
C TYR A 387 -25.98 12.49 -6.61
N TYR A 388 -25.04 12.19 -7.49
CA TYR A 388 -23.62 12.41 -7.31
C TYR A 388 -23.05 13.21 -8.48
N ALA A 389 -22.33 14.27 -8.17
CA ALA A 389 -21.60 15.05 -9.16
C ALA A 389 -20.19 14.51 -9.35
N ASP A 390 -19.68 14.61 -10.56
CA ASP A 390 -18.28 14.33 -10.86
C ASP A 390 -17.36 15.26 -10.06
N TYR A 391 -16.28 14.73 -9.49
CA TYR A 391 -15.36 15.53 -8.67
C TYR A 391 -13.90 15.09 -8.82
N SER A 392 -12.99 15.95 -8.37
CA SER A 392 -11.56 15.65 -8.31
C SER A 392 -11.12 15.47 -6.85
N GLN A 393 -10.20 14.55 -6.64
CA GLN A 393 -9.56 14.29 -5.36
C GLN A 393 -8.05 14.43 -5.50
N TYR A 394 -7.43 15.10 -4.53
CA TYR A 394 -5.99 15.24 -4.40
C TYR A 394 -5.58 14.78 -3.02
N GLU A 395 -4.46 14.09 -2.93
CA GLU A 395 -3.99 13.49 -1.71
C GLU A 395 -2.49 13.70 -1.53
N LEU A 396 -2.11 14.01 -0.28
CA LEU A 396 -0.73 14.00 0.17
C LEU A 396 -0.66 13.21 1.46
N GLY A 397 0.36 12.40 1.62
CA GLY A 397 0.57 11.62 2.82
C GLY A 397 2.04 11.44 3.13
N ALA A 398 2.34 11.27 4.41
CA ALA A 398 3.67 10.92 4.90
C ALA A 398 3.56 9.93 6.05
N GLY A 399 4.59 9.12 6.23
CA GLY A 399 4.60 8.14 7.29
C GLY A 399 5.97 7.61 7.63
N ALA A 400 6.01 6.85 8.70
CA ALA A 400 7.21 6.15 9.17
C ALA A 400 6.85 4.75 9.67
N GLU A 401 7.79 3.84 9.51
CA GLU A 401 7.74 2.47 10.01
C GLU A 401 8.96 2.23 10.90
N PHE A 402 8.74 1.59 12.03
CA PHE A 402 9.79 1.22 12.98
C PHE A 402 9.76 -0.27 13.28
N SER A 403 10.82 -0.99 12.93
CA SER A 403 11.01 -2.40 13.25
C SER A 403 11.56 -2.55 14.65
N LEU A 404 10.73 -3.03 15.59
CA LEU A 404 11.14 -3.34 16.96
C LEU A 404 12.05 -4.56 16.98
N THR A 405 11.66 -5.59 16.23
CA THR A 405 12.39 -6.84 15.99
C THR A 405 12.15 -7.27 14.53
N PRO A 406 12.87 -8.26 13.99
CA PRO A 406 12.57 -8.81 12.67
C PRO A 406 11.12 -9.31 12.50
N SER A 407 10.42 -9.61 13.60
CA SER A 407 9.05 -10.14 13.60
C SER A 407 8.00 -9.20 14.22
N ALA A 408 8.36 -7.97 14.56
CA ALA A 408 7.44 -7.00 15.16
C ALA A 408 7.79 -5.57 14.74
N GLY A 409 6.78 -4.75 14.48
CA GLY A 409 6.97 -3.36 14.12
C GLY A 409 5.73 -2.50 14.37
N LEU A 410 5.97 -1.20 14.29
CA LEU A 410 4.99 -0.14 14.40
C LEU A 410 5.03 0.69 13.12
N PHE A 411 3.90 1.30 12.78
CA PHE A 411 3.85 2.29 11.71
C PHE A 411 2.90 3.44 12.08
N ALA A 412 3.20 4.62 11.54
CA ALA A 412 2.36 5.80 11.65
C ALA A 412 2.29 6.49 10.29
N ASN A 413 1.09 6.93 9.88
CA ASN A 413 0.87 7.69 8.65
C ASN A 413 -0.06 8.87 8.93
N LEU A 414 0.20 9.99 8.26
CA LEU A 414 -0.65 11.18 8.22
C LEU A 414 -0.99 11.47 6.77
N ASP A 415 -2.26 11.74 6.50
CA ASP A 415 -2.74 12.05 5.16
C ASP A 415 -3.61 13.30 5.19
N ALA A 416 -3.51 14.09 4.12
CA ALA A 416 -4.38 15.21 3.80
C ALA A 416 -5.01 14.97 2.43
N THR A 417 -6.33 15.04 2.35
CA THR A 417 -7.09 14.83 1.12
C THR A 417 -7.96 16.04 0.85
N ARG A 418 -7.91 16.55 -0.36
CA ARG A 418 -8.83 17.58 -0.87
C ARG A 418 -9.81 16.94 -1.85
N ARG A 419 -11.11 17.03 -1.54
CA ARG A 419 -12.18 16.68 -2.48
C ARG A 419 -12.81 17.96 -3.01
N LYS A 420 -12.78 18.15 -4.34
CA LYS A 420 -13.33 19.33 -5.00
C LYS A 420 -14.46 18.93 -5.93
N TYR A 421 -15.66 19.24 -5.48
CA TYR A 421 -16.92 19.13 -6.22
C TYR A 421 -17.24 20.44 -6.93
N PRO A 422 -18.21 20.44 -7.87
CA PRO A 422 -18.80 21.68 -8.40
C PRO A 422 -19.47 22.54 -7.34
N SER A 423 -19.98 21.91 -6.26
CA SER A 423 -20.59 22.58 -5.10
C SER A 423 -19.66 22.56 -3.89
N ASP A 424 -19.49 23.72 -3.25
CA ASP A 424 -18.69 23.86 -2.03
C ASP A 424 -19.31 23.14 -0.82
N VAL A 425 -20.63 22.92 -0.82
CA VAL A 425 -21.31 22.14 0.23
C VAL A 425 -20.81 20.69 0.27
N SER A 426 -20.44 20.13 -0.87
CA SER A 426 -19.89 18.77 -1.00
C SER A 426 -18.36 18.74 -1.00
N SER A 427 -17.71 19.88 -1.23
CA SER A 427 -16.25 20.01 -1.23
C SER A 427 -15.72 19.98 0.20
N SER A 428 -14.56 19.34 0.42
CA SER A 428 -14.02 19.15 1.76
C SER A 428 -12.50 18.98 1.79
N TYR A 429 -11.93 19.31 2.93
CA TYR A 429 -10.61 18.84 3.35
C TYR A 429 -10.78 17.70 4.35
N GLU A 430 -9.98 16.68 4.19
CA GLU A 430 -9.92 15.54 5.10
C GLU A 430 -8.49 15.34 5.61
N TYR A 431 -8.34 15.12 6.91
CA TYR A 431 -7.09 14.78 7.57
C TYR A 431 -7.25 13.43 8.24
N ALA A 432 -6.34 12.52 7.98
CA ALA A 432 -6.36 11.19 8.57
C ALA A 432 -5.03 10.88 9.26
N ALA A 433 -5.09 10.28 10.44
CA ALA A 433 -3.95 9.72 11.16
C ALA A 433 -4.17 8.23 11.33
N ARG A 434 -3.16 7.41 11.01
CA ARG A 434 -3.17 5.96 11.15
C ARG A 434 -1.99 5.52 11.99
N LEU A 435 -2.26 4.69 13.00
CA LEU A 435 -1.26 4.05 13.84
C LEU A 435 -1.49 2.55 13.78
N GLY A 436 -0.46 1.78 13.59
CA GLY A 436 -0.58 0.35 13.57
C GLY A 436 0.62 -0.36 14.18
N ALA A 437 0.37 -1.61 14.56
CA ALA A 437 1.36 -2.51 15.10
C ALA A 437 1.15 -3.92 14.53
N TYR A 438 2.22 -4.66 14.37
CA TYR A 438 2.16 -6.06 14.01
C TYR A 438 3.16 -6.89 14.80
N LYS A 439 2.82 -8.16 15.04
CA LYS A 439 3.69 -9.17 15.61
C LYS A 439 3.46 -10.50 14.92
N LEU A 440 4.54 -11.14 14.47
CA LEU A 440 4.58 -12.53 14.04
C LEU A 440 5.26 -13.36 15.10
N PHE A 441 4.62 -14.45 15.53
CA PHE A 441 5.16 -15.39 16.50
C PHE A 441 5.86 -16.56 15.79
N GLY A 442 6.77 -17.26 16.47
CA GLY A 442 7.57 -18.34 15.89
C GLY A 442 6.77 -19.53 15.34
N ASN A 443 5.54 -19.75 15.83
CA ASN A 443 4.60 -20.77 15.36
C ASN A 443 3.79 -20.35 14.11
N GLY A 444 4.07 -19.17 13.52
CA GLY A 444 3.37 -18.63 12.37
C GLY A 444 2.09 -17.88 12.69
N ILE A 445 1.65 -17.80 13.93
CA ILE A 445 0.55 -16.93 14.34
C ILE A 445 1.01 -15.48 14.21
N TYR A 446 0.14 -14.62 13.68
CA TYR A 446 0.37 -13.17 13.65
C TYR A 446 -0.81 -12.42 14.26
N LEU A 447 -0.51 -11.25 14.80
CA LEU A 447 -1.45 -10.29 15.32
C LEU A 447 -1.17 -8.93 14.68
N ASN A 448 -2.22 -8.28 14.15
CA ASN A 448 -2.16 -6.94 13.60
C ASN A 448 -3.19 -6.06 14.31
N GLY A 449 -2.80 -4.84 14.64
CA GLY A 449 -3.68 -3.80 15.16
C GLY A 449 -3.56 -2.52 14.34
N LEU A 450 -4.67 -1.85 14.08
CA LEU A 450 -4.72 -0.55 13.41
C LEU A 450 -5.73 0.36 14.09
N LEU A 451 -5.33 1.59 14.35
CA LEU A 451 -6.19 2.70 14.74
C LEU A 451 -6.13 3.77 13.64
N LEU A 452 -7.30 4.22 13.20
CA LEU A 452 -7.44 5.33 12.25
C LEU A 452 -8.33 6.38 12.89
N HIS A 453 -7.89 7.63 12.84
CA HIS A 453 -8.71 8.81 13.13
C HIS A 453 -8.75 9.70 11.91
N ARG A 454 -9.96 10.08 11.50
CA ARG A 454 -10.21 10.92 10.31
C ARG A 454 -11.09 12.10 10.71
N ARG A 455 -10.77 13.29 10.20
CA ARG A 455 -11.55 14.50 10.33
C ARG A 455 -11.80 15.10 8.95
N SER A 456 -13.06 15.30 8.59
CA SER A 456 -13.48 15.94 7.34
C SER A 456 -14.13 17.30 7.65
N LEU A 457 -13.68 18.34 6.96
CA LEU A 457 -14.15 19.73 7.10
C LEU A 457 -14.71 20.16 5.75
N TYR A 458 -16.01 20.47 5.70
CA TYR A 458 -16.69 20.89 4.49
C TYR A 458 -16.57 22.40 4.27
N ASP A 459 -16.54 22.83 2.99
CA ASP A 459 -16.23 24.23 2.64
C ASP A 459 -17.40 25.17 2.90
N ALA A 460 -18.65 24.70 2.72
CA ALA A 460 -19.85 25.49 2.94
C ALA A 460 -20.90 24.76 3.78
N ALA A 461 -21.80 25.53 4.36
CA ALA A 461 -22.95 25.01 5.09
C ALA A 461 -23.98 24.44 4.12
N GLY A 462 -24.47 23.23 4.42
CA GLY A 462 -25.58 22.61 3.69
C GLY A 462 -26.94 23.03 4.26
N PHE A 463 -28.00 22.73 3.50
CA PHE A 463 -29.37 23.04 3.91
C PHE A 463 -29.79 22.38 5.24
N LEU A 464 -29.24 21.20 5.55
CA LEU A 464 -29.54 20.40 6.76
C LEU A 464 -28.53 20.61 7.90
N SER A 465 -27.78 21.71 7.90
CA SER A 465 -26.69 21.94 8.85
C SER A 465 -26.86 23.19 9.72
N ASP A 466 -28.09 23.71 9.85
CA ASP A 466 -28.44 24.89 10.67
C ASP A 466 -27.50 26.10 10.46
N GLY A 467 -27.05 26.30 9.20
CA GLY A 467 -26.12 27.36 8.85
C GLY A 467 -24.64 27.07 9.18
N GLU A 468 -24.34 25.96 9.84
CA GLU A 468 -22.97 25.55 10.14
C GLU A 468 -22.36 24.70 9.04
N ARG A 469 -21.03 24.79 8.86
CA ARG A 469 -20.29 23.88 7.99
C ARG A 469 -20.22 22.50 8.63
N ARG A 470 -20.50 21.46 7.85
CA ARG A 470 -20.39 20.08 8.31
C ARG A 470 -18.96 19.74 8.71
N GLN A 471 -18.82 19.07 9.85
CA GLN A 471 -17.57 18.55 10.37
C GLN A 471 -17.78 17.11 10.83
N ASP A 472 -17.10 16.18 10.20
CA ASP A 472 -17.17 14.77 10.53
C ASP A 472 -15.88 14.32 11.22
N LYS A 473 -16.02 13.43 12.20
CA LYS A 473 -14.91 12.73 12.87
C LYS A 473 -15.21 11.25 12.83
N GLN A 474 -14.27 10.47 12.33
CA GLN A 474 -14.41 9.01 12.29
C GLN A 474 -13.22 8.37 12.99
N ALA A 475 -13.50 7.42 13.89
CA ALA A 475 -12.50 6.57 14.52
C ALA A 475 -12.77 5.13 14.08
N VAL A 476 -11.72 4.44 13.62
CA VAL A 476 -11.76 3.03 13.24
C VAL A 476 -10.69 2.28 14.01
N ALA A 477 -11.08 1.19 14.66
CA ALA A 477 -10.15 0.24 15.26
C ALA A 477 -10.30 -1.11 14.54
N ILE A 478 -9.17 -1.70 14.15
CA ILE A 478 -9.11 -3.01 13.52
C ILE A 478 -8.12 -3.86 14.29
N VAL A 479 -8.53 -5.09 14.62
CA VAL A 479 -7.64 -6.13 15.15
C VAL A 479 -7.82 -7.36 14.28
N ALA A 480 -6.71 -7.96 13.85
CA ALA A 480 -6.72 -9.17 13.06
C ALA A 480 -5.69 -10.16 13.61
N ALA A 481 -6.10 -11.41 13.73
CA ALA A 481 -5.25 -12.53 14.09
C ALA A 481 -5.35 -13.61 13.00
N GLY A 482 -4.22 -14.18 12.63
CA GLY A 482 -4.19 -15.22 11.61
C GLY A 482 -3.03 -16.19 11.82
N TRP A 483 -3.07 -17.28 11.08
CA TRP A 483 -2.01 -18.29 11.12
C TRP A 483 -1.35 -18.42 9.75
N ARG A 484 -0.18 -17.84 9.62
CA ARG A 484 0.64 -17.88 8.41
C ARG A 484 1.26 -19.27 8.24
N ARG A 485 0.97 -19.91 7.12
CA ARG A 485 1.63 -21.14 6.69
C ARG A 485 2.66 -20.82 5.60
N PRO A 486 3.82 -21.50 5.55
CA PRO A 486 4.84 -21.27 4.52
C PRO A 486 4.31 -21.49 3.10
N LYS A 487 3.42 -22.46 2.92
CA LYS A 487 2.68 -22.74 1.68
C LYS A 487 1.22 -23.00 2.03
N GLY A 488 0.32 -22.44 1.23
CA GLY A 488 -1.11 -22.74 1.33
C GLY A 488 -1.96 -21.60 1.86
N ILE A 489 -3.09 -21.96 2.47
CA ILE A 489 -4.14 -21.05 2.89
C ILE A 489 -3.86 -20.55 4.31
N THR A 490 -3.96 -19.25 4.49
CA THR A 490 -3.84 -18.54 5.78
C THR A 490 -5.23 -18.15 6.27
N PRO A 491 -5.77 -18.78 7.34
CA PRO A 491 -6.98 -18.29 8.00
C PRO A 491 -6.68 -17.01 8.79
N GLU A 492 -7.60 -16.04 8.73
CA GLU A 492 -7.54 -14.77 9.47
C GLU A 492 -8.91 -14.43 10.04
N LEU A 493 -8.98 -14.12 11.33
CA LEU A 493 -10.13 -13.53 12.00
C LEU A 493 -9.86 -12.04 12.18
N ARG A 494 -10.78 -11.19 11.72
CA ARG A 494 -10.71 -9.73 11.82
C ARG A 494 -11.93 -9.18 12.53
N PHE A 495 -11.69 -8.28 13.47
CA PHE A 495 -12.69 -7.44 14.08
C PHE A 495 -12.45 -5.99 13.69
N ARG A 496 -13.49 -5.26 13.26
CA ARG A 496 -13.47 -3.84 12.95
C ARG A 496 -14.57 -3.12 13.71
N ARG A 497 -14.24 -2.03 14.39
CA ARG A 497 -15.18 -1.10 15.01
C ARG A 497 -15.02 0.27 14.37
N THR A 498 -16.11 0.85 13.89
CA THR A 498 -16.18 2.20 13.34
C THR A 498 -17.14 3.04 14.19
N VAL A 499 -16.71 4.25 14.55
CA VAL A 499 -17.52 5.26 15.23
C VAL A 499 -17.41 6.54 14.43
N ALA A 500 -18.52 7.00 13.86
CA ALA A 500 -18.63 8.26 13.15
C ALA A 500 -19.42 9.26 14.03
N ARG A 501 -18.87 10.46 14.17
CA ARG A 501 -19.49 11.61 14.85
C ARG A 501 -19.49 12.78 13.89
N SER A 502 -20.55 13.58 13.93
CA SER A 502 -20.72 14.79 13.13
C SER A 502 -21.48 15.83 13.91
N ASN A 503 -21.32 17.13 13.58
CA ASN A 503 -22.26 18.16 14.03
C ASN A 503 -23.65 17.94 13.40
N SER A 504 -23.74 17.34 12.21
CA SER A 504 -25.01 16.89 11.64
C SER A 504 -25.33 15.45 12.05
N VAL A 505 -26.49 15.25 12.66
CA VAL A 505 -26.97 13.95 13.17
C VAL A 505 -27.05 12.88 12.08
N TYR A 506 -27.34 13.26 10.84
CA TYR A 506 -27.48 12.35 9.69
C TYR A 506 -26.22 11.55 9.38
N TYR A 507 -25.05 11.99 9.86
CA TYR A 507 -23.74 11.37 9.59
C TYR A 507 -23.14 10.70 10.83
N ARG A 508 -23.91 10.55 11.90
CA ARG A 508 -23.48 9.84 13.11
C ARG A 508 -23.87 8.37 13.02
N TYR A 509 -22.92 7.48 13.28
CA TYR A 509 -23.22 6.04 13.36
C TYR A 509 -22.14 5.27 14.13
N ARG A 510 -22.49 4.05 14.49
CA ARG A 510 -21.56 3.05 15.03
C ARG A 510 -21.73 1.75 14.24
N GLN A 511 -20.63 1.05 14.02
CA GLN A 511 -20.64 -0.18 13.23
C GLN A 511 -19.59 -1.12 13.79
N ASN A 512 -19.94 -2.40 13.95
CA ASN A 512 -19.02 -3.49 14.25
C ASN A 512 -19.08 -4.51 13.12
N GLU A 513 -17.92 -5.01 12.73
CA GLU A 513 -17.79 -6.04 11.70
C GLU A 513 -16.86 -7.14 12.21
N VAL A 514 -17.27 -8.39 12.05
CA VAL A 514 -16.44 -9.57 12.29
C VAL A 514 -16.34 -10.32 10.98
N LEU A 515 -15.12 -10.69 10.59
CA LEU A 515 -14.85 -11.39 9.34
C LEU A 515 -13.85 -12.52 9.59
N LEU A 516 -14.25 -13.74 9.24
CA LEU A 516 -13.36 -14.89 9.10
C LEU A 516 -13.01 -15.02 7.61
N SER A 517 -11.73 -15.01 7.27
CA SER A 517 -11.28 -15.12 5.89
C SER A 517 -10.20 -16.18 5.70
N LEU A 518 -10.14 -16.73 4.50
CA LEU A 518 -9.13 -17.64 4.02
C LEU A 518 -8.35 -16.92 2.92
N ARG A 519 -7.04 -16.77 3.12
CA ARG A 519 -6.15 -16.06 2.20
C ARG A 519 -5.15 -17.01 1.59
N TYR A 520 -5.04 -17.00 0.26
CA TYR A 520 -4.03 -17.69 -0.51
C TYR A 520 -3.06 -16.67 -1.13
N GLN A 521 -1.76 -16.90 -1.01
CA GLN A 521 -0.70 -16.07 -1.59
C GLN A 521 0.10 -16.88 -2.60
N PHE A 522 0.41 -16.26 -3.74
CA PHE A 522 1.18 -16.87 -4.83
C PHE A 522 2.29 -15.95 -5.34
#